data_019cdecd800cf6ec739cdebe11b3d062
#
_entry.id   019cdecd800cf6ec739cdebe11b3d062
#
_cell.length_a   1.000
_cell.length_b   1.000
_cell.length_c   1.000
_cell.angle_alpha   90.00
_cell.angle_beta   90.00
_cell.angle_gamma   90.00
#
_symmetry.space_group_name_H-M   'P 1'
#
loop_
_entity.id
_entity.type
_entity.pdbx_description
1 polymer ?
#
loop_
_entity_poly.entity_id
_entity_poly.type
_entity_poly.pdbx_seq_one_letter_code
_entity_poly.pdbx_strand_id
1 'polypeptide(L)'
;MNALFDVFVQNPAVILTAGAAITLATPRHLASLILLVVTALSAIKLFTLGLGEYGKISLFGETLTTLRLDPLSRIFAVVFHIAAALNIIYAWGQRDRAQNFATLAYPAAALGGVLAGDLITLFIWWEIAAITSVFLVWAPGTRVTYLAGMRYLSIQVLSGVLLLGGIVLLYRETGSLAFNFIGLRDADGAIKFSALVMLLAFGIKAAFPLLHNWVQDAYPKSTITGAIILSIFTTKLAVYSLARGFPGQSELIYVGAVMTIFPIFFALIENDLRKVLTYSINNQVGFMVCAIGLGTINGAAGYAFGNIIFEGLLFMALGAAMFRTGTSKATELGGLYRTMPITMGLCIVGAMSISAFPGTLGFVTKGLIIDAAGYAHLFWIWLVLLFASAGVLEHAGIKIPYFTFFAHDSGKRPKEAPPQMLIAMGIAGALCIGLGVYPDPLYALMPDQDAIAKYHPYSAYHVVEQLQLLLWAVLAFAVLIIIKWYPPEIPSTNLDTDWFYRVPGRAFAGWVSGASGATFNALWAIFTARVHAIMARIYAVHGPEGQMAKSWPIGFMALWTAILLGFVLVIAFFA
;
A
#
# COMPACT_ATOMS: atom_id res chain seq x y z
N MET A 1 -28.53 15.41 -14.05
CA MET A 1 -27.28 15.44 -14.84
C MET A 1 -26.24 16.37 -14.24
N ASN A 2 -26.60 17.59 -13.85
CA ASN A 2 -25.66 18.56 -13.25
C ASN A 2 -25.05 18.07 -11.91
N ALA A 3 -25.85 17.47 -11.00
CA ALA A 3 -25.34 16.99 -9.71
C ALA A 3 -24.32 15.85 -9.84
N LEU A 4 -24.52 14.90 -10.75
CA LEU A 4 -23.55 13.84 -11.04
C LEU A 4 -22.27 14.41 -11.68
N PHE A 5 -22.39 15.36 -12.60
CA PHE A 5 -21.26 16.02 -13.22
C PHE A 5 -20.44 16.80 -12.19
N ASP A 6 -21.10 17.50 -11.26
CA ASP A 6 -20.42 18.23 -10.18
C ASP A 6 -19.66 17.29 -9.24
N VAL A 7 -20.22 16.12 -8.91
CA VAL A 7 -19.53 15.07 -8.14
C VAL A 7 -18.27 14.59 -8.86
N PHE A 8 -18.37 14.35 -10.17
CA PHE A 8 -17.22 13.89 -10.96
C PHE A 8 -16.10 14.92 -11.04
N VAL A 9 -16.44 16.21 -11.23
CA VAL A 9 -15.44 17.28 -11.36
C VAL A 9 -14.82 17.68 -10.01
N GLN A 10 -15.57 17.51 -8.91
CA GLN A 10 -15.07 17.91 -7.58
C GLN A 10 -14.16 16.86 -6.93
N ASN A 11 -14.30 15.58 -7.28
CA ASN A 11 -13.55 14.51 -6.60
C ASN A 11 -12.15 14.29 -7.22
N PRO A 12 -11.05 14.57 -6.47
CA PRO A 12 -9.68 14.37 -6.96
C PRO A 12 -9.41 12.93 -7.44
N ALA A 13 -10.00 11.91 -6.81
CA ALA A 13 -9.83 10.52 -7.20
C ALA A 13 -10.44 10.23 -8.58
N VAL A 14 -11.57 10.85 -8.91
CA VAL A 14 -12.20 10.71 -10.22
C VAL A 14 -11.37 11.37 -11.32
N ILE A 15 -10.73 12.52 -11.03
CA ILE A 15 -9.80 13.17 -11.96
C ILE A 15 -8.64 12.20 -12.30
N LEU A 16 -8.04 11.55 -11.28
CA LEU A 16 -6.98 10.56 -11.50
C LEU A 16 -7.48 9.35 -12.31
N THR A 17 -8.69 8.85 -12.00
CA THR A 17 -9.29 7.72 -12.73
C THR A 17 -9.52 8.05 -14.20
N ALA A 18 -10.06 9.23 -14.48
CA ALA A 18 -10.25 9.71 -15.84
C ALA A 18 -8.91 9.83 -16.59
N GLY A 19 -7.88 10.38 -15.92
CA GLY A 19 -6.53 10.45 -16.47
C GLY A 19 -5.93 9.08 -16.77
N ALA A 20 -6.13 8.10 -15.89
CA ALA A 20 -5.71 6.72 -16.14
C ALA A 20 -6.40 6.15 -17.39
N ALA A 21 -7.71 6.35 -17.53
CA ALA A 21 -8.47 5.89 -18.71
C ALA A 21 -7.99 6.54 -20.01
N ILE A 22 -7.68 7.83 -20.00
CA ILE A 22 -7.15 8.56 -21.15
C ILE A 22 -5.85 7.93 -21.65
N THR A 23 -4.99 7.38 -20.77
CA THR A 23 -3.73 6.76 -21.18
C THR A 23 -3.90 5.51 -22.04
N LEU A 24 -5.05 4.84 -21.97
CA LEU A 24 -5.35 3.67 -22.81
C LEU A 24 -5.48 4.03 -24.30
N ALA A 25 -5.99 5.23 -24.59
CA ALA A 25 -6.16 5.76 -25.95
C ALA A 25 -4.97 6.62 -26.42
N THR A 26 -4.08 7.02 -25.51
CA THR A 26 -3.00 7.97 -25.79
C THR A 26 -1.77 7.28 -26.41
N PRO A 27 -0.99 7.97 -27.28
CA PRO A 27 0.32 7.50 -27.71
C PRO A 27 1.26 7.25 -26.52
N ARG A 28 1.97 6.13 -26.54
CA ARG A 28 2.79 5.64 -25.41
C ARG A 28 3.85 6.64 -24.92
N HIS A 29 4.38 7.47 -25.81
CA HIS A 29 5.40 8.47 -25.46
C HIS A 29 4.84 9.67 -24.68
N LEU A 30 3.53 9.95 -24.76
CA LEU A 30 2.86 11.03 -24.04
C LEU A 30 2.23 10.56 -22.71
N ALA A 31 2.14 9.24 -22.50
CA ALA A 31 1.44 8.68 -21.33
C ALA A 31 1.99 9.22 -20.01
N SER A 32 3.31 9.21 -19.82
CA SER A 32 3.94 9.70 -18.57
C SER A 32 3.67 11.19 -18.31
N LEU A 33 3.66 12.01 -19.38
CA LEU A 33 3.33 13.44 -19.27
C LEU A 33 1.88 13.63 -18.83
N ILE A 34 0.94 12.91 -19.45
CA ILE A 34 -0.49 12.99 -19.11
C ILE A 34 -0.70 12.54 -17.67
N LEU A 35 -0.11 11.41 -17.26
CA LEU A 35 -0.19 10.92 -15.88
C LEU A 35 0.28 11.99 -14.89
N LEU A 36 1.41 12.65 -15.15
CA LEU A 36 1.95 13.68 -14.26
C LEU A 36 1.07 14.93 -14.23
N VAL A 37 0.61 15.41 -15.40
CA VAL A 37 -0.28 16.59 -15.49
C VAL A 37 -1.59 16.34 -14.76
N VAL A 38 -2.21 15.17 -14.96
CA VAL A 38 -3.47 14.81 -14.29
C VAL A 38 -3.26 14.70 -12.78
N THR A 39 -2.14 14.13 -12.33
CA THR A 39 -1.80 14.08 -10.91
C THR A 39 -1.64 15.47 -10.31
N ALA A 40 -0.99 16.40 -11.03
CA ALA A 40 -0.87 17.78 -10.61
C ALA A 40 -2.23 18.50 -10.55
N LEU A 41 -3.09 18.31 -11.56
CA LEU A 41 -4.44 18.89 -11.57
C LEU A 41 -5.29 18.36 -10.41
N SER A 42 -5.21 17.06 -10.11
CA SER A 42 -5.88 16.45 -8.96
C SER A 42 -5.36 17.00 -7.64
N ALA A 43 -4.05 17.20 -7.50
CA ALA A 43 -3.44 17.81 -6.31
C ALA A 43 -3.89 19.27 -6.15
N ILE A 44 -3.88 20.08 -7.21
CA ILE A 44 -4.40 21.45 -7.18
C ILE A 44 -5.86 21.45 -6.73
N LYS A 45 -6.69 20.54 -7.27
CA LYS A 45 -8.08 20.42 -6.85
C LYS A 45 -8.20 20.11 -5.36
N LEU A 46 -7.39 19.18 -4.83
CA LEU A 46 -7.37 18.86 -3.40
C LEU A 46 -7.08 20.09 -2.52
N PHE A 47 -6.12 20.94 -2.91
CA PHE A 47 -5.76 22.14 -2.16
C PHE A 47 -6.76 23.29 -2.30
N THR A 48 -7.55 23.31 -3.37
CA THR A 48 -8.63 24.32 -3.57
C THR A 48 -9.93 23.95 -2.85
N LEU A 49 -10.10 22.68 -2.44
CA LEU A 49 -11.24 22.23 -1.64
C LEU A 49 -11.04 22.64 -0.16
N GLY A 50 -12.08 23.22 0.43
CA GLY A 50 -12.16 23.41 1.87
C GLY A 50 -12.39 22.08 2.60
N LEU A 51 -12.23 22.08 3.93
CA LEU A 51 -12.66 20.93 4.74
C LEU A 51 -14.19 20.84 4.71
N GLY A 52 -14.73 19.63 4.53
CA GLY A 52 -16.18 19.42 4.45
C GLY A 52 -16.56 18.14 3.70
N GLU A 53 -17.86 18.00 3.52
CA GLU A 53 -18.48 16.90 2.78
C GLU A 53 -19.03 17.39 1.45
N TYR A 54 -18.78 16.64 0.39
CA TYR A 54 -19.15 16.97 -0.98
C TYR A 54 -19.71 15.74 -1.69
N GLY A 55 -20.37 15.97 -2.83
CA GLY A 55 -20.79 14.90 -3.71
C GLY A 55 -21.81 13.96 -3.08
N LYS A 56 -22.88 14.51 -2.49
CA LYS A 56 -23.99 13.72 -1.93
C LYS A 56 -24.86 13.14 -3.05
N ILE A 57 -25.02 11.81 -3.06
CA ILE A 57 -25.81 11.06 -4.04
C ILE A 57 -26.86 10.25 -3.28
N SER A 58 -28.11 10.32 -3.71
CA SER A 58 -29.16 9.45 -3.17
C SER A 58 -29.17 8.13 -3.96
N LEU A 59 -29.03 7.01 -3.26
CA LEU A 59 -29.06 5.67 -3.81
C LEU A 59 -29.89 4.76 -2.90
N PHE A 60 -30.93 4.12 -3.42
CA PHE A 60 -31.84 3.23 -2.67
C PHE A 60 -32.46 3.87 -1.41
N GLY A 61 -32.70 5.17 -1.43
CA GLY A 61 -33.27 5.91 -0.32
C GLY A 61 -32.24 6.43 0.70
N GLU A 62 -30.96 6.01 0.58
CA GLU A 62 -29.87 6.46 1.44
C GLU A 62 -29.05 7.56 0.76
N THR A 63 -28.50 8.48 1.55
CA THR A 63 -27.62 9.54 1.07
C THR A 63 -26.17 9.14 1.25
N LEU A 64 -25.47 8.85 0.16
CA LEU A 64 -24.05 8.55 0.14
C LEU A 64 -23.22 9.84 0.01
N THR A 65 -22.19 9.96 0.81
CA THR A 65 -21.21 11.06 0.77
C THR A 65 -19.96 10.60 0.05
N THR A 66 -19.84 10.88 -1.24
CA THR A 66 -18.76 10.34 -2.08
C THR A 66 -17.40 11.01 -1.85
N LEU A 67 -17.39 12.18 -1.22
CA LEU A 67 -16.16 12.92 -0.91
C LEU A 67 -16.29 13.60 0.46
N ARG A 68 -15.39 13.23 1.37
CA ARG A 68 -15.21 13.93 2.65
C ARG A 68 -13.74 14.30 2.81
N LEU A 69 -13.47 15.60 2.94
CA LEU A 69 -12.16 16.13 3.23
C LEU A 69 -12.10 16.66 4.66
N ASP A 70 -11.39 15.96 5.52
CA ASP A 70 -11.11 16.33 6.90
C ASP A 70 -9.60 16.26 7.19
N PRO A 71 -9.09 16.68 8.36
CA PRO A 71 -7.67 16.68 8.63
C PRO A 71 -7.00 15.29 8.44
N LEU A 72 -7.69 14.20 8.84
CA LEU A 72 -7.16 12.84 8.68
C LEU A 72 -7.09 12.42 7.20
N SER A 73 -8.15 12.63 6.42
CA SER A 73 -8.14 12.30 4.99
C SER A 73 -7.18 13.19 4.20
N ARG A 74 -7.00 14.46 4.61
CA ARG A 74 -6.13 15.43 3.94
C ARG A 74 -4.67 15.01 3.96
N ILE A 75 -4.12 14.58 5.12
CA ILE A 75 -2.71 14.17 5.22
C ILE A 75 -2.41 12.94 4.33
N PHE A 76 -3.31 11.94 4.32
CA PHE A 76 -3.18 10.78 3.43
C PHE A 76 -3.34 11.17 1.96
N ALA A 77 -4.31 12.02 1.63
CA ALA A 77 -4.51 12.48 0.25
C ALA A 77 -3.28 13.23 -0.29
N VAL A 78 -2.67 14.11 0.50
CA VAL A 78 -1.45 14.84 0.11
C VAL A 78 -0.30 13.87 -0.19
N VAL A 79 0.00 12.95 0.72
CA VAL A 79 1.12 12.04 0.50
C VAL A 79 0.86 11.05 -0.64
N PHE A 80 -0.38 10.67 -0.89
CA PHE A 80 -0.73 9.82 -2.03
C PHE A 80 -0.48 10.51 -3.37
N HIS A 81 -0.74 11.81 -3.49
CA HIS A 81 -0.38 12.57 -4.69
C HIS A 81 1.15 12.69 -4.86
N ILE A 82 1.89 12.95 -3.78
CA ILE A 82 3.36 12.98 -3.81
C ILE A 82 3.90 11.64 -4.29
N ALA A 83 3.42 10.54 -3.71
CA ALA A 83 3.86 9.20 -4.06
C ALA A 83 3.52 8.81 -5.50
N ALA A 84 2.32 9.15 -5.98
CA ALA A 84 1.92 8.94 -7.38
C ALA A 84 2.84 9.71 -8.33
N ALA A 85 3.11 10.99 -8.05
CA ALA A 85 4.01 11.81 -8.86
C ALA A 85 5.44 11.26 -8.89
N LEU A 86 6.00 10.88 -7.73
CA LEU A 86 7.33 10.28 -7.63
C LEU A 86 7.46 9.01 -8.45
N ASN A 87 6.44 8.15 -8.38
CA ASN A 87 6.47 6.90 -9.15
C ASN A 87 6.30 7.14 -10.65
N ILE A 88 5.49 8.10 -11.08
CA ILE A 88 5.35 8.47 -12.50
C ILE A 88 6.68 9.00 -13.04
N ILE A 89 7.40 9.84 -12.27
CA ILE A 89 8.72 10.35 -12.63
C ILE A 89 9.72 9.19 -12.71
N TYR A 90 9.73 8.29 -11.73
CA TYR A 90 10.61 7.13 -11.69
C TYR A 90 10.37 6.19 -12.88
N ALA A 91 9.11 5.95 -13.23
CA ALA A 91 8.68 5.10 -14.35
C ALA A 91 8.63 5.84 -15.69
N TRP A 92 9.22 7.03 -15.81
CA TRP A 92 9.14 7.84 -17.02
C TRP A 92 9.59 7.08 -18.26
N GLY A 93 8.74 7.08 -19.29
CA GLY A 93 9.00 6.34 -20.52
C GLY A 93 8.59 4.87 -20.51
N GLN A 94 7.86 4.41 -19.49
CA GLN A 94 7.22 3.10 -19.49
C GLN A 94 6.26 2.97 -20.69
N ARG A 95 6.39 1.88 -21.47
CA ARG A 95 5.66 1.70 -22.73
C ARG A 95 4.50 0.72 -22.63
N ASP A 96 4.35 0.01 -21.51
CA ASP A 96 3.23 -0.90 -21.29
C ASP A 96 1.96 -0.13 -20.94
N ARG A 97 0.90 -0.27 -21.77
CA ARG A 97 -0.37 0.43 -21.55
C ARG A 97 -1.10 -0.02 -20.29
N ALA A 98 -1.13 -1.32 -20.02
CA ALA A 98 -1.80 -1.86 -18.85
C ALA A 98 -1.11 -1.37 -17.57
N GLN A 99 0.21 -1.36 -17.57
CA GLN A 99 0.99 -0.84 -16.45
C GLN A 99 0.82 0.68 -16.28
N ASN A 100 0.81 1.46 -17.37
CA ASN A 100 0.54 2.90 -17.31
C ASN A 100 -0.87 3.20 -16.76
N PHE A 101 -1.87 2.47 -17.19
CA PHE A 101 -3.23 2.56 -16.63
C PHE A 101 -3.23 2.26 -15.13
N ALA A 102 -2.67 1.12 -14.73
CA ALA A 102 -2.64 0.69 -13.33
C ALA A 102 -1.81 1.63 -12.45
N THR A 103 -0.75 2.26 -12.99
CA THR A 103 0.11 3.24 -12.31
C THR A 103 -0.67 4.44 -11.76
N LEU A 104 -1.80 4.82 -12.37
CA LEU A 104 -2.64 5.92 -11.88
C LEU A 104 -4.00 5.45 -11.36
N ALA A 105 -4.61 4.41 -11.96
CA ALA A 105 -5.91 3.89 -11.53
C ALA A 105 -5.87 3.32 -10.10
N TYR A 106 -4.77 2.68 -9.70
CA TYR A 106 -4.61 2.16 -8.35
C TYR A 106 -4.41 3.26 -7.29
N PRO A 107 -3.51 4.25 -7.46
CA PRO A 107 -3.49 5.43 -6.61
C PRO A 107 -4.84 6.17 -6.54
N ALA A 108 -5.53 6.31 -7.67
CA ALA A 108 -6.87 6.91 -7.72
C ALA A 108 -7.86 6.17 -6.81
N ALA A 109 -7.85 4.84 -6.87
CA ALA A 109 -8.73 4.02 -6.03
C ALA A 109 -8.39 4.15 -4.54
N ALA A 110 -7.10 4.16 -4.19
CA ALA A 110 -6.67 4.38 -2.82
C ALA A 110 -7.05 5.79 -2.31
N LEU A 111 -6.86 6.82 -3.15
CA LEU A 111 -7.28 8.19 -2.85
C LEU A 111 -8.81 8.28 -2.67
N GLY A 112 -9.58 7.64 -3.54
CA GLY A 112 -11.04 7.59 -3.43
C GLY A 112 -11.51 6.94 -2.12
N GLY A 113 -10.84 5.88 -1.68
CA GLY A 113 -11.10 5.25 -0.38
C GLY A 113 -10.77 6.14 0.82
N VAL A 114 -9.67 6.90 0.75
CA VAL A 114 -9.31 7.89 1.79
C VAL A 114 -10.30 9.06 1.85
N LEU A 115 -10.83 9.47 0.71
CA LEU A 115 -11.79 10.56 0.61
C LEU A 115 -13.25 10.13 0.80
N ALA A 116 -13.54 8.83 0.97
CA ALA A 116 -14.89 8.33 1.16
C ALA A 116 -15.52 8.84 2.47
N GLY A 117 -16.71 9.42 2.38
CA GLY A 117 -17.47 9.86 3.54
C GLY A 117 -18.41 8.80 4.12
N ASP A 118 -18.71 7.77 3.33
CA ASP A 118 -19.55 6.63 3.72
C ASP A 118 -18.87 5.29 3.42
N LEU A 119 -19.37 4.24 4.05
CA LEU A 119 -18.80 2.89 3.96
C LEU A 119 -19.04 2.21 2.61
N ILE A 120 -20.10 2.53 1.89
CA ILE A 120 -20.37 1.98 0.55
C ILE A 120 -19.40 2.59 -0.47
N THR A 121 -19.18 3.91 -0.40
CA THR A 121 -18.16 4.58 -1.22
C THR A 121 -16.76 4.02 -0.91
N LEU A 122 -16.42 3.80 0.37
CA LEU A 122 -15.19 3.13 0.75
C LEU A 122 -15.08 1.75 0.11
N PHE A 123 -16.12 0.92 0.22
CA PHE A 123 -16.14 -0.44 -0.35
C PHE A 123 -15.92 -0.43 -1.87
N ILE A 124 -16.56 0.46 -2.59
CA ILE A 124 -16.38 0.57 -4.06
C ILE A 124 -14.90 0.84 -4.40
N TRP A 125 -14.30 1.83 -3.77
CA TRP A 125 -12.89 2.15 -3.99
C TRP A 125 -11.93 1.07 -3.48
N TRP A 126 -12.31 0.36 -2.42
CA TRP A 126 -11.58 -0.78 -1.87
C TRP A 126 -11.44 -1.93 -2.86
N GLU A 127 -12.52 -2.23 -3.60
CA GLU A 127 -12.53 -3.25 -4.65
C GLU A 127 -11.81 -2.77 -5.92
N ILE A 128 -12.00 -1.52 -6.33
CA ILE A 128 -11.28 -0.95 -7.47
C ILE A 128 -9.77 -0.99 -7.20
N ALA A 129 -9.33 -0.71 -5.97
CA ALA A 129 -7.92 -0.81 -5.59
C ALA A 129 -7.40 -2.26 -5.69
N ALA A 130 -8.20 -3.26 -5.29
CA ALA A 130 -7.84 -4.68 -5.43
C ALA A 130 -7.64 -5.07 -6.91
N ILE A 131 -8.62 -4.70 -7.75
CA ILE A 131 -8.60 -5.04 -9.18
C ILE A 131 -7.47 -4.31 -9.91
N THR A 132 -7.28 -3.01 -9.66
CA THR A 132 -6.26 -2.23 -10.38
C THR A 132 -4.84 -2.61 -9.97
N SER A 133 -4.62 -2.95 -8.70
CA SER A 133 -3.29 -3.34 -8.19
C SER A 133 -2.80 -4.68 -8.73
N VAL A 134 -3.68 -5.64 -9.01
CA VAL A 134 -3.26 -6.97 -9.50
C VAL A 134 -2.60 -6.90 -10.88
N PHE A 135 -2.97 -5.93 -11.72
CA PHE A 135 -2.32 -5.73 -13.02
C PHE A 135 -0.83 -5.43 -12.89
N LEU A 136 -0.39 -4.78 -11.80
CA LEU A 136 1.02 -4.52 -11.53
C LEU A 136 1.77 -5.82 -11.16
N VAL A 137 1.09 -6.79 -10.53
CA VAL A 137 1.65 -8.11 -10.24
C VAL A 137 1.72 -8.96 -11.50
N TRP A 138 0.73 -8.86 -12.40
CA TRP A 138 0.69 -9.60 -13.65
C TRP A 138 1.57 -9.02 -14.75
N ALA A 139 1.98 -7.76 -14.64
CA ALA A 139 2.73 -7.05 -15.67
C ALA A 139 4.03 -7.74 -16.16
N PRO A 140 4.79 -8.54 -15.36
CA PRO A 140 5.92 -9.29 -15.88
C PRO A 140 5.55 -10.44 -16.84
N GLY A 141 4.28 -10.85 -16.94
CA GLY A 141 3.76 -11.78 -17.95
C GLY A 141 4.19 -13.24 -17.78
N THR A 142 4.68 -13.66 -16.60
CA THR A 142 5.11 -15.04 -16.35
C THR A 142 4.02 -15.85 -15.64
N ARG A 143 4.07 -17.20 -15.78
CA ARG A 143 3.16 -18.09 -15.04
C ARG A 143 3.28 -17.92 -13.53
N VAL A 144 4.47 -17.64 -13.04
CA VAL A 144 4.73 -17.44 -11.60
C VAL A 144 4.03 -16.18 -11.11
N THR A 145 4.12 -15.08 -11.86
CA THR A 145 3.46 -13.81 -11.53
C THR A 145 1.95 -13.89 -11.68
N TYR A 146 1.46 -14.63 -12.67
CA TYR A 146 0.03 -14.88 -12.82
C TYR A 146 -0.56 -15.61 -11.59
N LEU A 147 0.07 -16.71 -11.17
CA LEU A 147 -0.38 -17.46 -9.99
C LEU A 147 -0.27 -16.66 -8.69
N ALA A 148 0.78 -15.85 -8.55
CA ALA A 148 0.91 -14.96 -7.39
C ALA A 148 -0.18 -13.88 -7.39
N GLY A 149 -0.47 -13.29 -8.55
CA GLY A 149 -1.55 -12.31 -8.69
C GLY A 149 -2.93 -12.90 -8.43
N MET A 150 -3.20 -14.15 -8.83
CA MET A 150 -4.46 -14.82 -8.51
C MET A 150 -4.64 -15.04 -7.00
N ARG A 151 -3.59 -15.48 -6.29
CA ARG A 151 -3.63 -15.61 -4.81
C ARG A 151 -3.83 -14.25 -4.15
N TYR A 152 -3.08 -13.25 -4.62
CA TYR A 152 -3.22 -11.86 -4.17
C TYR A 152 -4.66 -11.37 -4.33
N LEU A 153 -5.23 -11.48 -5.54
CA LEU A 153 -6.58 -11.03 -5.84
C LEU A 153 -7.62 -11.75 -4.98
N SER A 154 -7.49 -13.08 -4.80
CA SER A 154 -8.41 -13.86 -3.97
C SER A 154 -8.45 -13.36 -2.52
N ILE A 155 -7.30 -13.03 -1.94
CA ILE A 155 -7.22 -12.50 -0.57
C ILE A 155 -7.78 -11.06 -0.50
N GLN A 156 -7.50 -10.24 -1.51
CA GLN A 156 -8.01 -8.87 -1.57
C GLN A 156 -9.53 -8.83 -1.72
N VAL A 157 -10.10 -9.68 -2.59
CA VAL A 157 -11.56 -9.82 -2.75
C VAL A 157 -12.20 -10.38 -1.47
N LEU A 158 -11.57 -11.35 -0.81
CA LEU A 158 -12.05 -11.85 0.49
C LEU A 158 -12.16 -10.70 1.51
N SER A 159 -11.16 -9.81 1.56
CA SER A 159 -11.23 -8.61 2.40
C SER A 159 -12.43 -7.73 2.05
N GLY A 160 -12.73 -7.53 0.77
CA GLY A 160 -13.88 -6.73 0.33
C GLY A 160 -15.22 -7.38 0.65
N VAL A 161 -15.34 -8.70 0.47
CA VAL A 161 -16.56 -9.44 0.84
C VAL A 161 -16.82 -9.34 2.35
N LEU A 162 -15.79 -9.47 3.17
CA LEU A 162 -15.89 -9.27 4.63
C LEU A 162 -16.27 -7.83 4.96
N LEU A 163 -15.67 -6.84 4.27
CA LEU A 163 -16.02 -5.44 4.46
C LEU A 163 -17.50 -5.20 4.16
N LEU A 164 -17.99 -5.66 3.01
CA LEU A 164 -19.41 -5.52 2.66
C LEU A 164 -20.33 -6.21 3.65
N GLY A 165 -19.99 -7.43 4.07
CA GLY A 165 -20.72 -8.16 5.10
C GLY A 165 -20.78 -7.40 6.42
N GLY A 166 -19.66 -6.85 6.86
CA GLY A 166 -19.58 -6.01 8.06
C GLY A 166 -20.39 -4.71 7.94
N ILE A 167 -20.38 -4.07 6.77
CA ILE A 167 -21.20 -2.86 6.48
C ILE A 167 -22.70 -3.17 6.61
N VAL A 168 -23.16 -4.26 6.00
CA VAL A 168 -24.57 -4.68 6.06
C VAL A 168 -25.00 -4.96 7.51
N LEU A 169 -24.16 -5.63 8.29
CA LEU A 169 -24.43 -5.91 9.68
C LEU A 169 -24.46 -4.61 10.51
N LEU A 170 -23.48 -3.73 10.33
CA LEU A 170 -23.41 -2.44 11.03
C LEU A 170 -24.61 -1.55 10.69
N TYR A 171 -25.01 -1.51 9.41
CA TYR A 171 -26.19 -0.76 9.00
C TYR A 171 -27.48 -1.28 9.66
N ARG A 172 -27.62 -2.61 9.80
CA ARG A 172 -28.75 -3.22 10.52
C ARG A 172 -28.77 -2.87 12.01
N GLU A 173 -27.59 -2.68 12.60
CA GLU A 173 -27.43 -2.33 14.03
C GLU A 173 -27.66 -0.83 14.28
N THR A 174 -27.17 0.04 13.38
CA THR A 174 -27.09 1.50 13.61
C THR A 174 -28.00 2.35 12.73
N GLY A 175 -28.48 1.80 11.60
CA GLY A 175 -29.21 2.57 10.59
C GLY A 175 -28.37 3.60 9.85
N SER A 176 -27.01 3.55 9.93
CA SER A 176 -26.12 4.56 9.37
C SER A 176 -25.03 3.92 8.50
N LEU A 177 -24.77 4.53 7.34
CA LEU A 177 -23.66 4.18 6.43
C LEU A 177 -22.46 5.12 6.57
N ALA A 178 -22.52 6.14 7.43
CA ALA A 178 -21.45 7.11 7.59
C ALA A 178 -20.14 6.44 8.07
N PHE A 179 -19.03 6.76 7.41
CA PHE A 179 -17.73 6.21 7.77
C PHE A 179 -17.11 7.02 8.92
N ASN A 180 -17.52 6.72 10.13
CA ASN A 180 -17.08 7.33 11.37
C ASN A 180 -16.44 6.31 12.30
N PHE A 181 -16.32 6.66 13.58
CA PHE A 181 -15.90 5.72 14.63
C PHE A 181 -16.88 4.55 14.72
N ILE A 182 -16.36 3.34 14.57
CA ILE A 182 -17.13 2.10 14.64
C ILE A 182 -17.02 1.50 16.05
N GLY A 183 -15.79 1.44 16.57
CA GLY A 183 -15.47 0.83 17.86
C GLY A 183 -15.75 -0.67 17.89
N LEU A 184 -14.88 -1.45 18.53
CA LEU A 184 -14.99 -2.92 18.57
C LEU A 184 -16.05 -3.41 19.55
N ARG A 185 -16.32 -2.64 20.61
CA ARG A 185 -17.22 -3.02 21.70
C ARG A 185 -18.46 -2.14 21.74
N ASP A 186 -19.56 -2.68 22.23
CA ASP A 186 -20.77 -1.94 22.56
C ASP A 186 -20.68 -1.28 23.95
N ALA A 187 -21.77 -0.66 24.40
CA ALA A 187 -21.85 0.02 25.69
C ALA A 187 -21.70 -0.95 26.87
N ASP A 188 -22.07 -2.20 26.70
CA ASP A 188 -21.98 -3.27 27.71
C ASP A 188 -20.60 -3.96 27.72
N GLY A 189 -19.69 -3.55 26.83
CA GLY A 189 -18.34 -4.12 26.70
C GLY A 189 -18.27 -5.38 25.84
N ALA A 190 -19.38 -5.86 25.28
CA ALA A 190 -19.40 -7.02 24.39
C ALA A 190 -18.85 -6.66 22.99
N ILE A 191 -18.19 -7.60 22.35
CA ILE A 191 -17.65 -7.41 21.00
C ILE A 191 -18.81 -7.41 19.98
N LYS A 192 -18.93 -6.32 19.21
CA LYS A 192 -19.87 -6.24 18.08
C LYS A 192 -19.37 -7.11 16.94
N PHE A 193 -20.20 -8.03 16.48
CA PHE A 193 -19.82 -8.93 15.40
C PHE A 193 -19.60 -8.20 14.07
N SER A 194 -20.40 -7.17 13.77
CA SER A 194 -20.23 -6.28 12.63
C SER A 194 -18.85 -5.62 12.62
N ALA A 195 -18.45 -5.06 13.76
CA ALA A 195 -17.17 -4.40 13.94
C ALA A 195 -15.99 -5.38 13.84
N LEU A 196 -16.12 -6.60 14.38
CA LEU A 196 -15.10 -7.64 14.27
C LEU A 196 -14.86 -8.04 12.82
N VAL A 197 -15.94 -8.24 12.04
CA VAL A 197 -15.84 -8.59 10.61
C VAL A 197 -15.19 -7.46 9.81
N MET A 198 -15.52 -6.20 10.10
CA MET A 198 -14.88 -5.03 9.46
C MET A 198 -13.42 -4.89 9.88
N LEU A 199 -13.10 -5.10 11.16
CA LEU A 199 -11.73 -5.09 11.66
C LEU A 199 -10.88 -6.15 10.97
N LEU A 200 -11.42 -7.35 10.76
CA LEU A 200 -10.76 -8.42 10.01
C LEU A 200 -10.55 -8.04 8.54
N ALA A 201 -11.55 -7.41 7.91
CA ALA A 201 -11.43 -6.92 6.53
C ALA A 201 -10.29 -5.89 6.39
N PHE A 202 -10.21 -4.91 7.28
CA PHE A 202 -9.13 -3.94 7.31
C PHE A 202 -7.80 -4.60 7.67
N GLY A 203 -7.80 -5.55 8.61
CA GLY A 203 -6.62 -6.30 9.03
C GLY A 203 -5.98 -7.13 7.91
N ILE A 204 -6.77 -7.72 7.01
CA ILE A 204 -6.26 -8.42 5.82
C ILE A 204 -5.43 -7.46 4.97
N LYS A 205 -5.96 -6.28 4.64
CA LYS A 205 -5.22 -5.28 3.84
C LYS A 205 -4.11 -4.57 4.62
N ALA A 206 -4.22 -4.47 5.95
CA ALA A 206 -3.14 -3.99 6.81
C ALA A 206 -2.05 -5.06 7.05
N ALA A 207 -2.22 -6.26 6.52
CA ALA A 207 -1.31 -7.39 6.68
C ALA A 207 -1.09 -7.79 8.16
N PHE A 208 -2.18 -7.98 8.91
CA PHE A 208 -2.17 -8.48 10.29
C PHE A 208 -1.44 -9.83 10.40
N PRO A 209 -0.95 -10.19 11.58
CA PRO A 209 -0.29 -11.47 11.79
C PRO A 209 -1.14 -12.63 11.25
N LEU A 210 -0.51 -13.59 10.61
CA LEU A 210 -1.10 -14.73 9.88
C LEU A 210 -1.80 -14.37 8.56
N LEU A 211 -2.16 -13.10 8.33
CA LEU A 211 -2.85 -12.61 7.13
C LEU A 211 -1.93 -11.82 6.18
N HIS A 212 -0.63 -11.77 6.43
CA HIS A 212 0.34 -10.88 5.78
C HIS A 212 1.00 -11.45 4.52
N ASN A 213 1.01 -12.76 4.34
CA ASN A 213 1.83 -13.42 3.31
C ASN A 213 1.56 -13.01 1.86
N TRP A 214 0.42 -12.42 1.58
CA TRP A 214 0.12 -11.89 0.25
C TRP A 214 1.10 -10.76 -0.16
N VAL A 215 1.64 -10.01 0.81
CA VAL A 215 2.66 -8.98 0.57
C VAL A 215 3.96 -9.62 0.09
N GLN A 216 4.46 -10.64 0.82
CA GLN A 216 5.71 -11.34 0.51
C GLN A 216 5.62 -12.21 -0.75
N ASP A 217 4.42 -12.67 -1.09
CA ASP A 217 4.21 -13.49 -2.29
C ASP A 217 4.07 -12.65 -3.57
N ALA A 218 3.35 -11.53 -3.52
CA ALA A 218 2.99 -10.76 -4.71
C ALA A 218 3.98 -9.64 -5.05
N TYR A 219 4.37 -8.82 -4.06
CA TYR A 219 5.14 -7.60 -4.32
C TYR A 219 6.53 -7.85 -4.89
N PRO A 220 7.33 -8.82 -4.39
CA PRO A 220 8.65 -9.11 -4.96
C PRO A 220 8.59 -9.63 -6.39
N LYS A 221 7.46 -10.19 -6.81
CA LYS A 221 7.27 -10.75 -8.16
C LYS A 221 6.74 -9.74 -9.18
N SER A 222 6.28 -8.57 -8.73
CA SER A 222 5.80 -7.49 -9.62
C SER A 222 6.96 -6.85 -10.39
N THR A 223 6.66 -5.97 -11.34
CA THR A 223 7.70 -5.15 -12.00
C THR A 223 8.41 -4.25 -10.99
N ILE A 224 9.55 -3.69 -11.37
CA ILE A 224 10.32 -2.78 -10.51
C ILE A 224 9.45 -1.58 -10.09
N THR A 225 8.80 -0.94 -11.05
CA THR A 225 7.92 0.21 -10.82
C THR A 225 6.61 -0.20 -10.11
N GLY A 226 6.09 -1.39 -10.43
CA GLY A 226 4.92 -1.97 -9.77
C GLY A 226 5.14 -2.22 -8.28
N ALA A 227 6.32 -2.71 -7.87
CA ALA A 227 6.63 -2.95 -6.46
C ALA A 227 6.64 -1.67 -5.63
N ILE A 228 7.13 -0.56 -6.21
CA ILE A 228 7.14 0.76 -5.54
C ILE A 228 5.70 1.20 -5.25
N ILE A 229 4.81 1.17 -6.24
CA ILE A 229 3.41 1.56 -6.06
C ILE A 229 2.69 0.62 -5.09
N LEU A 230 2.89 -0.70 -5.22
CA LEU A 230 2.23 -1.69 -4.36
C LEU A 230 2.63 -1.50 -2.89
N SER A 231 3.86 -1.12 -2.58
CA SER A 231 4.32 -0.89 -1.21
C SER A 231 3.65 0.32 -0.53
N ILE A 232 3.10 1.24 -1.32
CA ILE A 232 2.61 2.53 -0.85
C ILE A 232 1.12 2.49 -0.46
N PHE A 233 0.22 2.05 -1.34
CA PHE A 233 -1.20 2.41 -1.25
C PHE A 233 -2.07 1.45 -0.45
N THR A 234 -2.07 0.13 -0.73
CA THR A 234 -3.04 -0.81 -0.12
C THR A 234 -2.94 -0.83 1.41
N THR A 235 -1.75 -0.98 1.95
CA THR A 235 -1.56 -1.07 3.40
C THR A 235 -1.87 0.25 4.10
N LYS A 236 -1.57 1.39 3.48
CA LYS A 236 -1.84 2.73 4.05
C LYS A 236 -3.30 3.12 3.95
N LEU A 237 -4.03 2.67 2.92
CA LEU A 237 -5.48 2.77 2.88
C LEU A 237 -6.13 1.99 4.04
N ALA A 238 -5.61 0.80 4.34
CA ALA A 238 -6.06 0.01 5.49
C ALA A 238 -5.73 0.69 6.83
N VAL A 239 -4.53 1.26 6.97
CA VAL A 239 -4.13 2.06 8.14
C VAL A 239 -5.06 3.25 8.33
N TYR A 240 -5.38 3.99 7.26
CA TYR A 240 -6.35 5.06 7.28
C TYR A 240 -7.72 4.59 7.78
N SER A 241 -8.19 3.44 7.25
CA SER A 241 -9.50 2.90 7.63
C SER A 241 -9.55 2.45 9.08
N LEU A 242 -8.47 1.86 9.59
CA LEU A 242 -8.31 1.52 11.01
C LEU A 242 -8.26 2.79 11.88
N ALA A 243 -7.51 3.81 11.47
CA ALA A 243 -7.38 5.07 12.20
C ALA A 243 -8.72 5.82 12.30
N ARG A 244 -9.61 5.66 11.32
CA ARG A 244 -10.94 6.25 11.32
C ARG A 244 -11.96 5.43 12.10
N GLY A 245 -11.98 4.12 11.89
CA GLY A 245 -13.01 3.24 12.45
C GLY A 245 -12.71 2.74 13.86
N PHE A 246 -11.45 2.59 14.22
CA PHE A 246 -11.02 1.88 15.43
C PHE A 246 -9.94 2.59 16.27
N PRO A 247 -9.93 3.93 16.38
CA PRO A 247 -8.95 4.61 17.23
C PRO A 247 -9.14 4.22 18.70
N GLY A 248 -8.05 4.05 19.44
CA GLY A 248 -8.06 3.78 20.88
C GLY A 248 -8.50 2.35 21.27
N GLN A 249 -8.57 1.41 20.31
CA GLN A 249 -8.91 0.02 20.64
C GLN A 249 -7.66 -0.72 21.14
N SER A 250 -7.70 -1.17 22.41
CA SER A 250 -6.55 -1.81 23.08
C SER A 250 -6.05 -3.06 22.36
N GLU A 251 -6.92 -3.80 21.69
CA GLU A 251 -6.57 -4.99 20.92
C GLU A 251 -5.56 -4.67 19.80
N LEU A 252 -5.67 -3.49 19.19
CA LEU A 252 -4.75 -3.03 18.14
C LEU A 252 -3.34 -2.73 18.67
N ILE A 253 -3.18 -2.41 19.97
CA ILE A 253 -1.86 -2.23 20.58
C ILE A 253 -1.08 -3.55 20.49
N TYR A 254 -1.70 -4.65 20.90
CA TYR A 254 -1.05 -5.97 20.90
C TYR A 254 -0.85 -6.51 19.48
N VAL A 255 -1.84 -6.37 18.61
CA VAL A 255 -1.72 -6.74 17.20
C VAL A 255 -0.56 -5.98 16.55
N GLY A 256 -0.50 -4.65 16.74
CA GLY A 256 0.58 -3.80 16.22
C GLY A 256 1.95 -4.20 16.80
N ALA A 257 2.04 -4.46 18.10
CA ALA A 257 3.27 -4.91 18.74
C ALA A 257 3.80 -6.22 18.13
N VAL A 258 2.94 -7.21 17.91
CA VAL A 258 3.32 -8.45 17.23
C VAL A 258 3.78 -8.18 15.80
N MET A 259 3.05 -7.32 15.05
CA MET A 259 3.42 -6.93 13.69
C MET A 259 4.78 -6.23 13.60
N THR A 260 5.21 -5.55 14.65
CA THR A 260 6.53 -4.89 14.64
C THR A 260 7.68 -5.87 14.84
N ILE A 261 7.48 -6.97 15.54
CA ILE A 261 8.57 -7.89 15.93
C ILE A 261 8.77 -9.01 14.92
N PHE A 262 7.73 -9.81 14.61
CA PHE A 262 7.94 -11.06 13.88
C PHE A 262 8.57 -10.87 12.49
N PRO A 263 8.28 -9.78 11.71
CA PRO A 263 8.87 -9.62 10.39
C PRO A 263 10.38 -9.41 10.41
N ILE A 264 10.93 -8.91 11.53
CA ILE A 264 12.37 -8.66 11.65
C ILE A 264 13.16 -9.96 11.47
N PHE A 265 12.74 -11.03 12.14
CA PHE A 265 13.42 -12.32 12.05
C PHE A 265 13.41 -12.90 10.64
N PHE A 266 12.27 -12.78 9.93
CA PHE A 266 12.19 -13.20 8.53
C PHE A 266 13.04 -12.32 7.62
N ALA A 267 13.02 -11.00 7.82
CA ALA A 267 13.82 -10.07 7.05
C ALA A 267 15.32 -10.30 7.21
N LEU A 268 15.78 -10.68 8.42
CA LEU A 268 17.19 -10.94 8.69
C LEU A 268 17.72 -12.17 7.95
N ILE A 269 16.93 -13.24 7.83
CA ILE A 269 17.36 -14.48 7.17
C ILE A 269 17.05 -14.52 5.66
N GLU A 270 16.31 -13.54 5.12
CA GLU A 270 15.87 -13.53 3.72
C GLU A 270 17.00 -13.05 2.79
N ASN A 271 17.25 -13.80 1.72
CA ASN A 271 18.26 -13.47 0.71
C ASN A 271 17.75 -12.50 -0.37
N ASP A 272 16.46 -12.53 -0.68
CA ASP A 272 15.87 -11.59 -1.65
C ASP A 272 15.58 -10.24 -0.98
N LEU A 273 16.37 -9.21 -1.32
CA LEU A 273 16.25 -7.88 -0.72
C LEU A 273 14.88 -7.21 -0.98
N ARG A 274 14.18 -7.59 -2.06
CA ARG A 274 12.78 -7.14 -2.26
C ARG A 274 11.83 -7.78 -1.24
N LYS A 275 12.05 -9.04 -0.88
CA LYS A 275 11.29 -9.67 0.21
C LYS A 275 11.66 -9.08 1.56
N VAL A 276 12.92 -8.75 1.80
CA VAL A 276 13.33 -8.01 3.01
C VAL A 276 12.51 -6.74 3.15
N LEU A 277 12.39 -5.93 2.10
CA LEU A 277 11.56 -4.72 2.11
C LEU A 277 10.07 -5.02 2.30
N THR A 278 9.54 -6.16 1.82
CA THR A 278 8.13 -6.52 2.06
C THR A 278 7.87 -6.93 3.52
N TYR A 279 8.82 -7.57 4.19
CA TYR A 279 8.75 -7.77 5.64
C TYR A 279 8.90 -6.45 6.41
N SER A 280 9.72 -5.53 5.89
CA SER A 280 9.80 -4.17 6.42
C SER A 280 8.44 -3.46 6.37
N ILE A 281 7.66 -3.57 5.27
CA ILE A 281 6.29 -3.02 5.20
C ILE A 281 5.45 -3.50 6.39
N ASN A 282 5.44 -4.81 6.67
CA ASN A 282 4.66 -5.35 7.78
C ASN A 282 5.09 -4.79 9.14
N ASN A 283 6.40 -4.70 9.37
CA ASN A 283 6.95 -4.10 10.58
C ASN A 283 6.52 -2.63 10.72
N GLN A 284 6.64 -1.84 9.65
CA GLN A 284 6.30 -0.41 9.66
C GLN A 284 4.78 -0.18 9.88
N VAL A 285 3.94 -0.99 9.23
CA VAL A 285 2.48 -0.95 9.45
C VAL A 285 2.16 -1.35 10.90
N GLY A 286 2.92 -2.26 11.50
CA GLY A 286 2.79 -2.62 12.90
C GLY A 286 2.91 -1.41 13.85
N PHE A 287 3.90 -0.52 13.63
CA PHE A 287 4.00 0.74 14.38
C PHE A 287 2.75 1.61 14.22
N MET A 288 2.20 1.71 12.99
CA MET A 288 0.99 2.50 12.72
C MET A 288 -0.24 1.90 13.42
N VAL A 289 -0.39 0.57 13.37
CA VAL A 289 -1.51 -0.13 14.03
C VAL A 289 -1.41 0.01 15.55
N CYS A 290 -0.21 -0.10 16.13
CA CYS A 290 0.03 0.14 17.55
C CYS A 290 -0.35 1.59 17.93
N ALA A 291 0.04 2.57 17.11
CA ALA A 291 -0.33 3.98 17.31
C ALA A 291 -1.83 4.21 17.30
N ILE A 292 -2.56 3.54 16.39
CA ILE A 292 -4.03 3.60 16.36
C ILE A 292 -4.62 3.02 17.64
N GLY A 293 -4.10 1.89 18.11
CA GLY A 293 -4.51 1.26 19.37
C GLY A 293 -4.26 2.17 20.58
N LEU A 294 -3.13 2.87 20.62
CA LEU A 294 -2.80 3.88 21.64
C LEU A 294 -3.66 5.15 21.54
N GLY A 295 -4.44 5.31 20.46
CA GLY A 295 -5.25 6.51 20.23
C GLY A 295 -4.44 7.70 19.67
N THR A 296 -3.14 7.56 19.39
CA THR A 296 -2.32 8.63 18.79
C THR A 296 -2.51 8.67 17.27
N ILE A 297 -3.55 9.37 16.82
CA ILE A 297 -3.84 9.50 15.38
C ILE A 297 -2.74 10.27 14.66
N ASN A 298 -2.12 11.27 15.31
CA ASN A 298 -0.95 11.97 14.75
C ASN A 298 0.23 11.03 14.52
N GLY A 299 0.49 10.12 15.46
CA GLY A 299 1.53 9.10 15.33
C GLY A 299 1.27 8.19 14.13
N ALA A 300 0.05 7.67 14.00
CA ALA A 300 -0.33 6.79 12.90
C ALA A 300 -0.26 7.49 11.53
N ALA A 301 -0.88 8.69 11.40
CA ALA A 301 -0.95 9.43 10.14
C ALA A 301 0.41 10.01 9.73
N GLY A 302 1.14 10.61 10.68
CA GLY A 302 2.47 11.17 10.42
C GLY A 302 3.48 10.10 10.04
N TYR A 303 3.45 8.95 10.75
CA TYR A 303 4.34 7.85 10.40
C TYR A 303 3.97 7.19 9.06
N ALA A 304 2.68 7.10 8.73
CA ALA A 304 2.24 6.63 7.41
C ALA A 304 2.72 7.58 6.30
N PHE A 305 2.64 8.90 6.52
CA PHE A 305 3.16 9.91 5.60
C PHE A 305 4.68 9.72 5.37
N GLY A 306 5.45 9.64 6.45
CA GLY A 306 6.89 9.44 6.38
C GLY A 306 7.27 8.13 5.71
N ASN A 307 6.61 7.05 6.10
CA ASN A 307 6.86 5.71 5.59
C ASN A 307 6.67 5.61 4.07
N ILE A 308 5.62 6.22 3.52
CA ILE A 308 5.39 6.27 2.07
C ILE A 308 6.61 6.85 1.33
N ILE A 309 7.26 7.86 1.88
CA ILE A 309 8.38 8.56 1.24
C ILE A 309 9.68 7.76 1.41
N PHE A 310 10.07 7.41 2.65
CA PHE A 310 11.37 6.77 2.86
C PHE A 310 11.38 5.29 2.45
N GLU A 311 10.30 4.55 2.65
CA GLU A 311 10.21 3.17 2.18
C GLU A 311 10.08 3.11 0.66
N GLY A 312 9.32 4.04 0.06
CA GLY A 312 9.29 4.27 -1.38
C GLY A 312 10.69 4.54 -1.95
N LEU A 313 11.50 5.38 -1.28
CA LEU A 313 12.88 5.64 -1.68
C LEU A 313 13.77 4.39 -1.63
N LEU A 314 13.62 3.54 -0.61
CA LEU A 314 14.36 2.27 -0.54
C LEU A 314 13.96 1.30 -1.66
N PHE A 315 12.66 1.19 -1.96
CA PHE A 315 12.17 0.40 -3.10
C PHE A 315 12.68 0.95 -4.44
N MET A 316 12.74 2.28 -4.60
CA MET A 316 13.30 2.93 -5.80
C MET A 316 14.79 2.64 -5.92
N ALA A 317 15.58 2.76 -4.85
CA ALA A 317 17.02 2.55 -4.88
C ALA A 317 17.39 1.09 -5.18
N LEU A 318 16.75 0.13 -4.49
CA LEU A 318 16.90 -1.29 -4.78
C LEU A 318 16.40 -1.63 -6.19
N GLY A 319 15.28 -1.03 -6.61
CA GLY A 319 14.73 -1.17 -7.96
C GLY A 319 15.68 -0.66 -9.04
N ALA A 320 16.39 0.45 -8.81
CA ALA A 320 17.42 0.98 -9.72
C ALA A 320 18.63 0.05 -9.80
N ALA A 321 19.10 -0.50 -8.67
CA ALA A 321 20.15 -1.51 -8.64
C ALA A 321 19.72 -2.77 -9.44
N MET A 322 18.50 -3.25 -9.19
CA MET A 322 17.93 -4.40 -9.91
C MET A 322 17.74 -4.13 -11.40
N PHE A 323 17.33 -2.92 -11.78
CA PHE A 323 17.21 -2.53 -13.19
C PHE A 323 18.54 -2.64 -13.94
N ARG A 324 19.66 -2.39 -13.27
CA ARG A 324 21.00 -2.42 -13.83
C ARG A 324 21.68 -3.79 -13.74
N THR A 325 21.37 -4.58 -12.70
CA THR A 325 22.06 -5.85 -12.42
C THR A 325 21.25 -7.10 -12.78
N GLY A 326 19.92 -6.96 -12.92
CA GLY A 326 19.00 -8.06 -13.21
C GLY A 326 18.64 -8.93 -11.99
N THR A 327 19.11 -8.60 -10.78
CA THR A 327 18.89 -9.42 -9.58
C THR A 327 18.59 -8.55 -8.36
N SER A 328 17.86 -9.13 -7.38
CA SER A 328 17.59 -8.56 -6.06
C SER A 328 18.18 -9.40 -4.92
N LYS A 329 18.94 -10.46 -5.23
CA LYS A 329 19.49 -11.36 -4.23
C LYS A 329 20.78 -10.80 -3.62
N ALA A 330 20.86 -10.77 -2.29
CA ALA A 330 22.01 -10.30 -1.54
C ALA A 330 23.29 -11.03 -1.92
N THR A 331 23.21 -12.36 -2.16
CA THR A 331 24.34 -13.20 -2.59
C THR A 331 24.89 -12.88 -3.99
N GLU A 332 24.12 -12.18 -4.83
CA GLU A 332 24.47 -11.86 -6.21
C GLU A 332 24.79 -10.37 -6.42
N LEU A 333 24.59 -9.54 -5.38
CA LEU A 333 24.85 -8.10 -5.37
C LEU A 333 26.14 -7.81 -4.59
N GLY A 334 26.52 -6.54 -4.50
CA GLY A 334 27.69 -6.05 -3.77
C GLY A 334 28.75 -5.43 -4.69
N GLY A 335 29.55 -4.53 -4.13
CA GLY A 335 30.59 -3.78 -4.84
C GLY A 335 30.07 -2.67 -5.77
N LEU A 336 28.76 -2.37 -5.76
CA LEU A 336 28.12 -1.38 -6.64
C LEU A 336 28.43 0.07 -6.26
N TYR A 337 28.96 0.35 -5.08
CA TYR A 337 29.29 1.71 -4.61
C TYR A 337 30.21 2.47 -5.57
N ARG A 338 31.08 1.76 -6.32
CA ARG A 338 32.02 2.35 -7.27
C ARG A 338 31.35 2.87 -8.54
N THR A 339 30.26 2.26 -8.95
CA THR A 339 29.64 2.51 -10.27
C THR A 339 28.25 3.13 -10.14
N MET A 340 27.61 3.04 -8.96
CA MET A 340 26.29 3.63 -8.65
C MET A 340 26.32 4.49 -7.38
N PRO A 341 27.24 5.49 -7.27
CA PRO A 341 27.42 6.26 -6.04
C PRO A 341 26.23 7.15 -5.69
N ILE A 342 25.50 7.69 -6.68
CA ILE A 342 24.32 8.54 -6.43
C ILE A 342 23.17 7.67 -5.91
N THR A 343 22.90 6.54 -6.57
CA THR A 343 21.87 5.58 -6.10
C THR A 343 22.21 5.08 -4.69
N MET A 344 23.48 4.79 -4.40
CA MET A 344 23.94 4.40 -3.07
C MET A 344 23.68 5.49 -2.02
N GLY A 345 24.05 6.74 -2.30
CA GLY A 345 23.83 7.86 -1.38
C GLY A 345 22.33 8.06 -1.06
N LEU A 346 21.48 7.99 -2.08
CA LEU A 346 20.03 8.09 -1.90
C LEU A 346 19.43 6.89 -1.15
N CYS A 347 19.97 5.68 -1.37
CA CYS A 347 19.61 4.50 -0.57
C CYS A 347 19.94 4.70 0.91
N ILE A 348 21.12 5.25 1.22
CA ILE A 348 21.55 5.55 2.59
C ILE A 348 20.63 6.58 3.24
N VAL A 349 20.21 7.62 2.51
CA VAL A 349 19.22 8.60 3.02
C VAL A 349 17.90 7.91 3.38
N GLY A 350 17.38 7.03 2.52
CA GLY A 350 16.19 6.23 2.82
C GLY A 350 16.38 5.32 4.03
N ALA A 351 17.54 4.67 4.14
CA ALA A 351 17.92 3.79 5.22
C ALA A 351 18.04 4.54 6.57
N MET A 352 18.63 5.73 6.58
CA MET A 352 18.67 6.61 7.76
C MET A 352 17.27 7.04 8.17
N SER A 353 16.43 7.37 7.20
CA SER A 353 15.08 7.86 7.47
C SER A 353 14.19 6.74 8.05
N ILE A 354 14.18 5.53 7.50
CA ILE A 354 13.38 4.41 8.05
C ILE A 354 13.85 4.02 9.45
N SER A 355 15.14 4.17 9.73
CA SER A 355 15.76 3.89 11.03
C SER A 355 15.54 5.01 12.06
N ALA A 356 14.85 6.08 11.67
CA ALA A 356 14.60 7.25 12.52
C ALA A 356 15.90 7.94 13.01
N PHE A 357 16.86 8.12 12.10
CA PHE A 357 18.07 8.88 12.41
C PHE A 357 17.73 10.37 12.58
N PRO A 358 18.26 11.07 13.63
CA PRO A 358 18.00 12.49 13.81
C PRO A 358 18.30 13.32 12.55
N GLY A 359 17.43 14.27 12.23
CA GLY A 359 17.49 15.05 10.99
C GLY A 359 16.76 14.43 9.80
N THR A 360 16.07 13.30 10.00
CA THR A 360 15.28 12.65 8.94
C THR A 360 13.80 12.56 9.30
N LEU A 361 12.98 12.37 8.27
CA LEU A 361 11.52 12.28 8.38
C LEU A 361 11.04 11.18 9.33
N GLY A 362 11.74 10.03 9.34
CA GLY A 362 11.41 8.93 10.26
C GLY A 362 11.61 9.29 11.73
N PHE A 363 12.59 10.12 12.05
CA PHE A 363 12.84 10.59 13.42
C PHE A 363 11.68 11.41 13.97
N VAL A 364 11.21 12.41 13.23
CA VAL A 364 10.15 13.33 13.66
C VAL A 364 8.75 12.69 13.66
N THR A 365 8.60 11.50 13.06
CA THR A 365 7.31 10.80 12.99
C THR A 365 7.24 9.55 13.85
N LYS A 366 8.30 8.75 13.95
CA LYS A 366 8.33 7.52 14.76
C LYS A 366 8.29 7.82 16.27
N GLY A 367 8.96 8.89 16.70
CA GLY A 367 8.97 9.33 18.09
C GLY A 367 7.56 9.54 18.64
N LEU A 368 6.63 10.10 17.85
CA LEU A 368 5.22 10.26 18.24
C LEU A 368 4.56 8.96 18.73
N ILE A 369 4.98 7.81 18.19
CA ILE A 369 4.42 6.50 18.55
C ILE A 369 5.08 5.94 19.81
N ILE A 370 6.40 6.02 19.87
CA ILE A 370 7.18 5.49 21.01
C ILE A 370 6.87 6.28 22.27
N ASP A 371 6.83 7.61 22.19
CA ASP A 371 6.47 8.49 23.28
C ASP A 371 5.04 8.25 23.78
N ALA A 372 4.09 8.01 22.88
CA ALA A 372 2.71 7.70 23.25
C ALA A 372 2.63 6.41 24.10
N ALA A 373 3.41 5.39 23.78
CA ALA A 373 3.46 4.16 24.59
C ALA A 373 4.10 4.41 25.97
N GLY A 374 5.11 5.28 26.01
CA GLY A 374 5.74 5.73 27.27
C GLY A 374 4.77 6.51 28.16
N TYR A 375 4.07 7.51 27.61
CA TYR A 375 3.07 8.30 28.33
C TYR A 375 1.86 7.47 28.80
N ALA A 376 1.50 6.43 28.04
CA ALA A 376 0.47 5.48 28.46
C ALA A 376 0.94 4.51 29.55
N HIS A 377 2.19 4.61 30.01
CA HIS A 377 2.81 3.72 31.01
C HIS A 377 2.77 2.22 30.61
N LEU A 378 2.74 1.91 29.32
CA LEU A 378 2.73 0.56 28.79
C LEU A 378 4.17 0.06 28.57
N PHE A 379 4.90 -0.18 29.67
CA PHE A 379 6.33 -0.50 29.65
C PHE A 379 6.70 -1.61 28.67
N TRP A 380 5.99 -2.72 28.64
CA TRP A 380 6.30 -3.83 27.75
C TRP A 380 6.07 -3.49 26.27
N ILE A 381 5.04 -2.73 25.97
CA ILE A 381 4.78 -2.27 24.60
C ILE A 381 5.86 -1.27 24.16
N TRP A 382 6.21 -0.31 25.01
CA TRP A 382 7.29 0.63 24.76
C TRP A 382 8.61 -0.10 24.50
N LEU A 383 8.97 -1.10 25.33
CA LEU A 383 10.17 -1.92 25.15
C LEU A 383 10.15 -2.70 23.82
N VAL A 384 8.99 -3.27 23.46
CA VAL A 384 8.78 -3.95 22.19
C VAL A 384 9.01 -3.01 20.99
N LEU A 385 8.46 -1.79 21.05
CA LEU A 385 8.63 -0.79 19.99
C LEU A 385 10.09 -0.32 19.87
N LEU A 386 10.82 -0.17 20.98
CA LEU A 386 12.25 0.13 20.95
C LEU A 386 13.06 -1.00 20.33
N PHE A 387 12.81 -2.25 20.74
CA PHE A 387 13.46 -3.43 20.15
C PHE A 387 13.17 -3.52 18.65
N ALA A 388 11.92 -3.32 18.27
CA ALA A 388 11.52 -3.31 16.86
C ALA A 388 12.20 -2.18 16.08
N SER A 389 12.38 -0.99 16.68
CA SER A 389 13.07 0.13 16.04
C SER A 389 14.56 -0.17 15.82
N ALA A 390 15.23 -0.85 16.76
CA ALA A 390 16.59 -1.36 16.57
C ALA A 390 16.65 -2.39 15.42
N GLY A 391 15.70 -3.33 15.39
CA GLY A 391 15.60 -4.32 14.31
C GLY A 391 15.36 -3.71 12.94
N VAL A 392 14.64 -2.57 12.85
CA VAL A 392 14.48 -1.82 11.59
C VAL A 392 15.82 -1.33 11.06
N LEU A 393 16.68 -0.81 11.95
CA LEU A 393 18.03 -0.41 11.55
C LEU A 393 18.81 -1.58 10.95
N GLU A 394 18.72 -2.77 11.54
CA GLU A 394 19.45 -3.94 11.04
C GLU A 394 18.95 -4.39 9.67
N HIS A 395 17.65 -4.68 9.51
CA HIS A 395 17.15 -5.30 8.28
C HIS A 395 16.91 -4.32 7.14
N ALA A 396 16.52 -3.07 7.40
CA ALA A 396 16.27 -2.06 6.38
C ALA A 396 17.37 -1.00 6.32
N GLY A 397 17.83 -0.53 7.48
CA GLY A 397 18.84 0.53 7.58
C GLY A 397 20.24 0.08 7.17
N ILE A 398 20.65 -1.12 7.54
CA ILE A 398 22.00 -1.64 7.24
C ILE A 398 21.94 -2.69 6.13
N LYS A 399 21.13 -3.74 6.27
CA LYS A 399 21.12 -4.88 5.34
C LYS A 399 20.91 -4.45 3.90
N ILE A 400 19.94 -3.57 3.61
CA ILE A 400 19.64 -3.13 2.24
C ILE A 400 20.83 -2.39 1.60
N PRO A 401 21.39 -1.29 2.15
CA PRO A 401 22.52 -0.63 1.52
C PRO A 401 23.79 -1.48 1.57
N TYR A 402 24.04 -2.21 2.65
CA TYR A 402 25.25 -3.02 2.79
C TYR A 402 25.34 -4.10 1.72
N PHE A 403 24.35 -4.98 1.61
CA PHE A 403 24.39 -6.07 0.65
C PHE A 403 24.19 -5.62 -0.81
N THR A 404 23.51 -4.50 -1.03
CA THR A 404 23.37 -3.97 -2.39
C THR A 404 24.67 -3.34 -2.88
N PHE A 405 25.35 -2.54 -2.05
CA PHE A 405 26.44 -1.67 -2.52
C PHE A 405 27.81 -2.04 -1.98
N PHE A 406 27.94 -2.51 -0.72
CA PHE A 406 29.23 -2.63 -0.04
C PHE A 406 29.74 -4.06 0.13
N ALA A 407 28.87 -5.05 0.40
CA ALA A 407 29.23 -6.43 0.74
C ALA A 407 30.38 -7.00 -0.14
N HIS A 408 30.41 -8.27 -0.38
CA HIS A 408 31.39 -8.91 -1.29
C HIS A 408 31.34 -8.28 -2.71
N ASP A 409 32.48 -8.28 -3.39
CA ASP A 409 32.50 -7.76 -4.77
C ASP A 409 31.91 -8.81 -5.74
N SER A 410 30.70 -8.55 -6.24
CA SER A 410 30.04 -9.41 -7.21
C SER A 410 30.66 -9.35 -8.62
N GLY A 411 31.66 -8.50 -8.85
CA GLY A 411 32.25 -8.26 -10.18
C GLY A 411 31.38 -7.45 -11.13
N LYS A 412 30.15 -7.14 -10.77
CA LYS A 412 29.23 -6.35 -11.60
C LYS A 412 29.63 -4.88 -11.58
N ARG A 413 29.65 -4.26 -12.77
CA ARG A 413 30.03 -2.84 -12.93
C ARG A 413 28.98 -2.13 -13.82
N PRO A 414 27.71 -2.07 -13.39
CA PRO A 414 26.66 -1.41 -14.15
C PRO A 414 26.88 0.11 -14.16
N LYS A 415 26.32 0.79 -15.17
CA LYS A 415 26.23 2.26 -15.16
C LYS A 415 25.26 2.72 -14.07
N GLU A 416 25.38 3.98 -13.67
CA GLU A 416 24.44 4.63 -12.76
C GLU A 416 22.98 4.51 -13.26
N ALA A 417 22.02 4.64 -12.34
CA ALA A 417 20.59 4.61 -12.65
C ALA A 417 20.22 5.66 -13.73
N PRO A 418 19.18 5.40 -14.53
CA PRO A 418 18.68 6.40 -15.48
C PRO A 418 18.31 7.72 -14.81
N PRO A 419 18.48 8.89 -15.50
CA PRO A 419 18.26 10.21 -14.89
C PRO A 419 16.88 10.38 -14.25
N GLN A 420 15.82 9.85 -14.86
CA GLN A 420 14.46 9.95 -14.33
C GLN A 420 14.32 9.21 -12.99
N MET A 421 14.99 8.06 -12.83
CA MET A 421 15.02 7.34 -11.56
C MET A 421 15.78 8.14 -10.49
N LEU A 422 16.92 8.74 -10.86
CA LEU A 422 17.71 9.59 -9.97
C LEU A 422 16.94 10.84 -9.53
N ILE A 423 16.19 11.48 -10.44
CA ILE A 423 15.36 12.64 -10.12
C ILE A 423 14.29 12.27 -9.10
N ALA A 424 13.54 11.18 -9.33
CA ALA A 424 12.52 10.73 -8.40
C ALA A 424 13.08 10.40 -7.01
N MET A 425 14.19 9.65 -6.97
CA MET A 425 14.88 9.34 -5.72
C MET A 425 15.47 10.59 -5.05
N GLY A 426 16.00 11.54 -5.84
CA GLY A 426 16.51 12.81 -5.34
C GLY A 426 15.43 13.65 -4.66
N ILE A 427 14.24 13.75 -5.27
CA ILE A 427 13.09 14.45 -4.67
C ILE A 427 12.65 13.73 -3.38
N ALA A 428 12.52 12.41 -3.40
CA ALA A 428 12.16 11.65 -2.20
C ALA A 428 13.20 11.80 -1.08
N GLY A 429 14.50 11.77 -1.42
CA GLY A 429 15.59 12.01 -0.46
C GLY A 429 15.56 13.44 0.12
N ALA A 430 15.31 14.43 -0.72
CA ALA A 430 15.14 15.83 -0.29
C ALA A 430 13.94 15.99 0.67
N LEU A 431 12.82 15.29 0.42
CA LEU A 431 11.68 15.27 1.33
C LEU A 431 12.03 14.56 2.66
N CYS A 432 12.80 13.46 2.61
CA CYS A 432 13.24 12.77 3.83
C CYS A 432 14.08 13.65 4.75
N ILE A 433 15.00 14.43 4.18
CA ILE A 433 15.86 15.34 4.96
C ILE A 433 15.12 16.65 5.27
N GLY A 434 14.48 17.26 4.29
CA GLY A 434 13.82 18.56 4.43
C GLY A 434 12.72 18.55 5.49
N LEU A 435 11.80 17.56 5.45
CA LEU A 435 10.76 17.43 6.46
C LEU A 435 11.28 16.83 7.78
N GLY A 436 12.46 16.19 7.75
CA GLY A 436 13.16 15.79 8.97
C GLY A 436 13.74 16.98 9.71
N VAL A 437 14.45 17.86 9.02
CA VAL A 437 15.08 19.05 9.62
C VAL A 437 14.05 20.14 9.95
N TYR A 438 13.05 20.32 9.08
CA TYR A 438 11.97 21.30 9.25
C TYR A 438 10.61 20.61 9.15
N PRO A 439 10.08 20.09 10.27
CA PRO A 439 8.85 19.29 10.28
C PRO A 439 7.56 20.11 10.22
N ASP A 440 7.60 21.43 10.40
CA ASP A 440 6.41 22.30 10.50
C ASP A 440 5.42 22.12 9.33
N PRO A 441 5.85 22.00 8.05
CA PRO A 441 4.91 21.78 6.96
C PRO A 441 4.15 20.46 7.07
N LEU A 442 4.77 19.41 7.63
CA LEU A 442 4.11 18.14 7.91
C LEU A 442 3.20 18.26 9.13
N TYR A 443 3.67 18.91 10.19
CA TYR A 443 2.91 19.05 11.43
C TYR A 443 1.64 19.90 11.23
N ALA A 444 1.66 20.88 10.34
CA ALA A 444 0.49 21.65 9.94
C ALA A 444 -0.61 20.79 9.26
N LEU A 445 -0.28 19.58 8.76
CA LEU A 445 -1.23 18.64 8.17
C LEU A 445 -1.77 17.62 9.20
N MET A 446 -1.23 17.57 10.42
CA MET A 446 -1.63 16.57 11.41
C MET A 446 -3.09 16.76 11.85
N PRO A 447 -3.82 15.66 12.11
CA PRO A 447 -5.22 15.72 12.49
C PRO A 447 -5.50 16.41 13.83
N ASP A 448 -4.65 16.16 14.83
CA ASP A 448 -4.76 16.73 16.17
C ASP A 448 -3.66 17.78 16.40
N GLN A 449 -4.02 19.04 16.19
CA GLN A 449 -3.11 20.19 16.30
C GLN A 449 -2.71 20.50 17.75
N ASP A 450 -3.60 20.22 18.72
CA ASP A 450 -3.33 20.48 20.13
C ASP A 450 -2.29 19.49 20.68
N ALA A 451 -2.34 18.24 20.25
CA ALA A 451 -1.35 17.23 20.61
C ALA A 451 0.01 17.51 19.96
N ILE A 452 0.03 17.93 18.65
CA ILE A 452 1.29 18.18 17.94
C ILE A 452 1.99 19.43 18.44
N ALA A 453 1.27 20.44 18.89
CA ALA A 453 1.86 21.67 19.45
C ALA A 453 2.70 21.41 20.72
N LYS A 454 2.45 20.31 21.41
CA LYS A 454 3.17 19.89 22.63
C LYS A 454 4.38 18.98 22.32
N TYR A 455 4.51 18.53 21.08
CA TYR A 455 5.56 17.59 20.68
C TYR A 455 6.79 18.32 20.15
N HIS A 456 7.94 18.08 20.78
CA HIS A 456 9.23 18.68 20.43
C HIS A 456 10.26 17.58 20.09
N PRO A 457 10.36 17.15 18.83
CA PRO A 457 11.23 16.03 18.46
C PRO A 457 12.72 16.28 18.74
N TYR A 458 13.16 17.52 18.66
CA TYR A 458 14.57 17.91 18.85
C TYR A 458 14.91 18.32 20.28
N SER A 459 14.25 17.73 21.30
CA SER A 459 14.74 17.82 22.67
C SER A 459 16.06 17.06 22.80
N ALA A 460 16.98 17.56 23.65
CA ALA A 460 18.26 16.89 23.87
C ALA A 460 18.09 15.45 24.34
N TYR A 461 17.09 15.20 25.19
CA TYR A 461 16.75 13.85 25.67
C TYR A 461 16.38 12.92 24.52
N HIS A 462 15.42 13.29 23.68
CA HIS A 462 14.92 12.45 22.58
C HIS A 462 16.02 12.17 21.53
N VAL A 463 16.84 13.18 21.19
CA VAL A 463 17.96 13.00 20.27
C VAL A 463 19.00 12.02 20.83
N VAL A 464 19.37 12.16 22.11
CA VAL A 464 20.36 11.29 22.75
C VAL A 464 19.83 9.86 22.88
N GLU A 465 18.57 9.69 23.32
CA GLU A 465 17.92 8.37 23.43
C GLU A 465 17.92 7.64 22.09
N GLN A 466 17.49 8.30 21.02
CA GLN A 466 17.47 7.70 19.69
C GLN A 466 18.86 7.40 19.15
N LEU A 467 19.84 8.28 19.35
CA LEU A 467 21.22 8.02 18.93
C LEU A 467 21.83 6.86 19.71
N GLN A 468 21.58 6.74 21.01
CA GLN A 468 22.04 5.60 21.80
C GLN A 468 21.46 4.29 21.26
N LEU A 469 20.15 4.24 20.98
CA LEU A 469 19.51 3.06 20.42
C LEU A 469 20.17 2.65 19.09
N LEU A 470 20.37 3.61 18.18
CA LEU A 470 21.00 3.36 16.88
C LEU A 470 22.45 2.90 17.00
N LEU A 471 23.24 3.55 17.85
CA LEU A 471 24.65 3.18 18.06
C LEU A 471 24.80 1.79 18.67
N TRP A 472 23.96 1.42 19.64
CA TRP A 472 23.97 0.08 20.20
C TRP A 472 23.54 -0.98 19.19
N ALA A 473 22.55 -0.70 18.34
CA ALA A 473 22.14 -1.61 17.27
C ALA A 473 23.26 -1.79 16.21
N VAL A 474 23.94 -0.70 15.80
CA VAL A 474 25.10 -0.79 14.89
C VAL A 474 26.24 -1.59 15.53
N LEU A 475 26.53 -1.37 16.82
CA LEU A 475 27.56 -2.12 17.56
C LEU A 475 27.19 -3.61 17.62
N ALA A 476 25.92 -3.94 17.92
CA ALA A 476 25.44 -5.31 17.94
C ALA A 476 25.63 -5.99 16.57
N PHE A 477 25.23 -5.31 15.49
CA PHE A 477 25.45 -5.80 14.12
C PHE A 477 26.94 -6.04 13.82
N ALA A 478 27.80 -5.07 14.14
CA ALA A 478 29.25 -5.19 13.92
C ALA A 478 29.85 -6.38 14.70
N VAL A 479 29.46 -6.54 15.96
CA VAL A 479 29.91 -7.67 16.80
C VAL A 479 29.43 -8.99 16.20
N LEU A 480 28.15 -9.12 15.84
CA LEU A 480 27.58 -10.34 15.23
C LEU A 480 28.30 -10.74 13.94
N ILE A 481 28.70 -9.77 13.10
CA ILE A 481 29.49 -10.04 11.88
C ILE A 481 30.90 -10.51 12.24
N ILE A 482 31.59 -9.83 13.19
CA ILE A 482 32.98 -10.17 13.59
C ILE A 482 33.04 -11.58 14.17
N ILE A 483 32.12 -11.94 15.08
CA ILE A 483 32.05 -13.27 15.68
C ILE A 483 31.41 -14.33 14.78
N LYS A 484 30.97 -13.95 13.55
CA LYS A 484 30.30 -14.82 12.56
C LYS A 484 29.00 -15.45 13.06
N TRP A 485 28.29 -14.78 13.96
CA TRP A 485 26.96 -15.19 14.42
C TRP A 485 25.84 -14.55 13.61
N TYR A 486 26.15 -13.54 12.79
CA TYR A 486 25.17 -13.01 11.87
C TYR A 486 24.77 -14.10 10.85
N PRO A 487 23.46 -14.34 10.63
CA PRO A 487 23.00 -15.36 9.69
C PRO A 487 23.62 -15.14 8.29
N PRO A 488 24.29 -16.14 7.70
CA PRO A 488 24.85 -15.98 6.36
C PRO A 488 23.72 -15.86 5.33
N GLU A 489 23.94 -15.00 4.33
CA GLU A 489 23.03 -14.94 3.17
C GLU A 489 23.20 -16.22 2.34
N ILE A 490 22.19 -17.05 2.36
CA ILE A 490 22.15 -18.31 1.59
C ILE A 490 20.91 -18.37 0.71
N PRO A 491 20.98 -18.96 -0.48
CA PRO A 491 19.83 -19.21 -1.32
C PRO A 491 18.96 -20.30 -0.69
N SER A 492 18.05 -19.89 0.21
CA SER A 492 17.14 -20.77 0.93
C SER A 492 15.69 -20.33 0.74
N THR A 493 14.76 -21.22 0.99
CA THR A 493 13.34 -20.91 1.09
C THR A 493 12.95 -20.84 2.56
N ASN A 494 12.57 -19.66 3.03
CA ASN A 494 12.13 -19.48 4.40
C ASN A 494 10.66 -19.92 4.52
N LEU A 495 10.37 -20.70 5.54
CA LEU A 495 9.01 -21.11 5.88
C LEU A 495 8.33 -19.95 6.62
N ASP A 496 7.17 -19.56 6.12
CA ASP A 496 6.31 -18.56 6.73
C ASP A 496 4.91 -19.15 6.94
N THR A 497 3.98 -18.37 7.48
CA THR A 497 2.60 -18.82 7.78
C THR A 497 1.85 -19.32 6.56
N ASP A 498 2.25 -18.94 5.34
CA ASP A 498 1.69 -19.48 4.10
C ASP A 498 1.90 -20.99 3.94
N TRP A 499 2.88 -21.57 4.63
CA TRP A 499 3.06 -23.01 4.69
C TRP A 499 1.82 -23.74 5.23
N PHE A 500 1.13 -23.14 6.22
CA PHE A 500 -0.06 -23.77 6.82
C PHE A 500 -1.19 -23.96 5.81
N TYR A 501 -1.45 -22.99 4.94
CA TYR A 501 -2.49 -23.16 3.93
C TYR A 501 -1.98 -23.82 2.65
N ARG A 502 -0.69 -23.73 2.33
CA ARG A 502 -0.10 -24.39 1.15
C ARG A 502 0.09 -25.89 1.33
N VAL A 503 0.42 -26.37 2.50
CA VAL A 503 0.73 -27.79 2.76
C VAL A 503 -0.38 -28.44 3.58
N PRO A 504 -0.58 -28.15 4.89
CA PRO A 504 -1.65 -28.79 5.65
C PRO A 504 -3.05 -28.44 5.13
N GLY A 505 -3.27 -27.18 4.72
CA GLY A 505 -4.55 -26.75 4.16
C GLY A 505 -4.92 -27.49 2.89
N ARG A 506 -3.96 -27.76 2.00
CA ARG A 506 -4.17 -28.57 0.80
C ARG A 506 -4.43 -30.04 1.16
N ALA A 507 -3.70 -30.59 2.12
CA ALA A 507 -3.93 -31.96 2.61
C ALA A 507 -5.32 -32.07 3.25
N PHE A 508 -5.72 -31.11 4.07
CA PHE A 508 -7.05 -31.05 4.67
C PHE A 508 -8.15 -30.90 3.61
N ALA A 509 -8.00 -30.02 2.64
CA ALA A 509 -8.93 -29.88 1.53
C ALA A 509 -9.03 -31.18 0.71
N GLY A 510 -7.91 -31.88 0.48
CA GLY A 510 -7.89 -33.22 -0.13
C GLY A 510 -8.62 -34.25 0.67
N TRP A 511 -8.44 -34.24 2.00
CA TRP A 511 -9.15 -35.15 2.91
C TRP A 511 -10.67 -34.86 2.94
N VAL A 512 -11.07 -33.59 3.05
CA VAL A 512 -12.48 -33.18 3.00
C VAL A 512 -13.11 -33.53 1.65
N SER A 513 -12.42 -33.31 0.54
CA SER A 513 -12.92 -33.66 -0.79
C SER A 513 -13.03 -35.17 -0.99
N GLY A 514 -12.12 -35.95 -0.39
CA GLY A 514 -12.21 -37.41 -0.36
C GLY A 514 -13.34 -37.93 0.52
N ALA A 515 -13.58 -37.30 1.67
CA ALA A 515 -14.61 -37.67 2.62
C ALA A 515 -16.03 -37.25 2.19
N SER A 516 -16.17 -36.12 1.49
CA SER A 516 -17.45 -35.60 1.02
C SER A 516 -17.88 -36.12 -0.37
N GLY A 517 -17.05 -36.95 -0.99
CA GLY A 517 -17.38 -37.73 -2.19
C GLY A 517 -17.79 -36.94 -3.42
N ALA A 518 -18.59 -37.57 -4.26
CA ALA A 518 -19.00 -37.07 -5.59
C ALA A 518 -19.69 -35.69 -5.60
N THR A 519 -20.33 -35.29 -4.51
CA THR A 519 -21.09 -34.04 -4.42
C THR A 519 -20.20 -32.80 -4.42
N PHE A 520 -19.11 -32.78 -3.66
CA PHE A 520 -18.18 -31.64 -3.64
C PHE A 520 -17.43 -31.53 -4.97
N ASN A 521 -16.97 -32.66 -5.52
CA ASN A 521 -16.29 -32.66 -6.82
C ASN A 521 -17.25 -32.25 -7.96
N ALA A 522 -18.52 -32.62 -7.90
CA ALA A 522 -19.53 -32.18 -8.87
C ALA A 522 -19.82 -30.68 -8.76
N LEU A 523 -20.01 -30.18 -7.54
CA LEU A 523 -20.19 -28.72 -7.31
C LEU A 523 -18.97 -27.91 -7.72
N TRP A 524 -17.77 -28.38 -7.40
CA TRP A 524 -16.52 -27.74 -7.79
C TRP A 524 -16.30 -27.81 -9.31
N ALA A 525 -16.62 -28.92 -9.95
CA ALA A 525 -16.57 -29.06 -11.41
C ALA A 525 -17.58 -28.11 -12.09
N ILE A 526 -18.80 -27.98 -11.55
CA ILE A 526 -19.80 -27.03 -12.04
C ILE A 526 -19.32 -25.60 -11.86
N PHE A 527 -18.76 -25.27 -10.70
CA PHE A 527 -18.22 -23.93 -10.41
C PHE A 527 -17.05 -23.59 -11.33
N THR A 528 -16.06 -24.49 -11.45
CA THR A 528 -14.90 -24.28 -12.32
C THR A 528 -15.28 -24.24 -13.81
N ALA A 529 -16.22 -25.07 -14.24
CA ALA A 529 -16.75 -25.02 -15.61
C ALA A 529 -17.46 -23.70 -15.89
N ARG A 530 -18.26 -23.18 -14.95
CA ARG A 530 -18.90 -21.85 -15.08
C ARG A 530 -17.88 -20.72 -15.11
N VAL A 531 -16.87 -20.75 -14.21
CA VAL A 531 -15.79 -19.76 -14.21
C VAL A 531 -15.01 -19.82 -15.52
N HIS A 532 -14.63 -21.00 -16.00
CA HIS A 532 -13.96 -21.17 -17.29
C HIS A 532 -14.83 -20.69 -18.46
N ALA A 533 -16.14 -20.96 -18.44
CA ALA A 533 -17.06 -20.50 -19.48
C ALA A 533 -17.19 -18.97 -19.48
N ILE A 534 -17.24 -18.34 -18.29
CA ILE A 534 -17.24 -16.87 -18.16
C ILE A 534 -15.92 -16.29 -18.66
N MET A 535 -14.79 -16.85 -18.23
CA MET A 535 -13.46 -16.42 -18.67
C MET A 535 -13.26 -16.62 -20.18
N ALA A 536 -13.73 -17.73 -20.73
CA ALA A 536 -13.72 -17.99 -22.18
C ALA A 536 -14.59 -16.98 -22.94
N ARG A 537 -15.76 -16.61 -22.41
CA ARG A 537 -16.61 -15.57 -23.01
C ARG A 537 -15.94 -14.20 -22.96
N ILE A 538 -15.35 -13.84 -21.80
CA ILE A 538 -14.58 -12.60 -21.67
C ILE A 538 -13.41 -12.60 -22.67
N TYR A 539 -12.70 -13.71 -22.79
CA TYR A 539 -11.58 -13.82 -23.72
C TYR A 539 -12.04 -13.81 -25.19
N ALA A 540 -13.18 -14.44 -25.49
CA ALA A 540 -13.78 -14.41 -26.83
C ALA A 540 -14.28 -13.02 -27.25
N VAL A 541 -14.68 -12.19 -26.28
CA VAL A 541 -15.11 -10.82 -26.54
C VAL A 541 -13.95 -9.82 -26.50
N HIS A 542 -13.08 -9.92 -25.50
CA HIS A 542 -12.02 -8.94 -25.18
C HIS A 542 -10.60 -9.45 -25.47
N GLY A 543 -10.42 -10.72 -25.84
CA GLY A 543 -9.12 -11.28 -26.22
C GLY A 543 -8.61 -10.73 -27.55
N PRO A 544 -7.32 -11.01 -27.89
CA PRO A 544 -6.70 -10.48 -29.12
C PRO A 544 -7.38 -10.93 -30.42
N GLU A 545 -8.13 -12.02 -30.39
CA GLU A 545 -8.95 -12.51 -31.51
C GLU A 545 -10.48 -12.35 -31.25
N GLY A 546 -10.83 -11.66 -30.16
CA GLY A 546 -12.22 -11.49 -29.73
C GLY A 546 -13.04 -10.55 -30.62
N GLN A 547 -14.36 -10.55 -30.41
CA GLN A 547 -15.28 -9.73 -31.19
C GLN A 547 -14.97 -8.23 -31.13
N MET A 548 -14.44 -7.73 -30.00
CA MET A 548 -14.02 -6.32 -29.86
C MET A 548 -12.71 -5.99 -30.58
N ALA A 549 -11.88 -6.99 -30.88
CA ALA A 549 -10.66 -6.80 -31.67
C ALA A 549 -10.95 -6.78 -33.18
N LYS A 550 -12.12 -7.26 -33.61
CA LYS A 550 -12.54 -7.22 -35.01
C LYS A 550 -13.21 -5.87 -35.29
N SER A 551 -12.80 -5.22 -36.38
CA SER A 551 -13.50 -4.01 -36.86
C SER A 551 -14.95 -4.35 -37.18
N TRP A 552 -15.88 -3.72 -36.52
CA TRP A 552 -17.28 -3.89 -36.79
C TRP A 552 -17.63 -3.30 -38.15
N PRO A 553 -18.48 -3.95 -38.96
CA PRO A 553 -18.96 -3.37 -40.20
C PRO A 553 -19.60 -2.01 -39.93
N ILE A 554 -19.29 -1.01 -40.75
CA ILE A 554 -19.72 0.38 -40.57
C ILE A 554 -21.25 0.47 -40.37
N GLY A 555 -22.03 -0.38 -41.09
CA GLY A 555 -23.49 -0.45 -40.93
C GLY A 555 -23.96 -0.90 -39.54
N PHE A 556 -23.23 -1.78 -38.90
CA PHE A 556 -23.55 -2.27 -37.54
C PHE A 556 -23.24 -1.21 -36.48
N MET A 557 -22.14 -0.46 -36.67
CA MET A 557 -21.79 0.68 -35.79
C MET A 557 -22.84 1.80 -35.92
N ALA A 558 -23.27 2.12 -37.15
CA ALA A 558 -24.34 3.10 -37.39
C ALA A 558 -25.68 2.68 -36.76
N LEU A 559 -26.04 1.39 -36.84
CA LEU A 559 -27.24 0.85 -36.20
C LEU A 559 -27.18 1.00 -34.66
N TRP A 560 -26.08 0.61 -34.02
CA TRP A 560 -25.94 0.74 -32.59
C TRP A 560 -25.91 2.20 -32.14
N THR A 561 -25.29 3.09 -32.91
CA THR A 561 -25.31 4.53 -32.64
C THR A 561 -26.74 5.08 -32.72
N ALA A 562 -27.51 4.65 -33.68
CA ALA A 562 -28.91 5.04 -33.81
C ALA A 562 -29.80 4.50 -32.67
N ILE A 563 -29.59 3.23 -32.25
CA ILE A 563 -30.29 2.64 -31.09
C ILE A 563 -29.95 3.37 -29.80
N LEU A 564 -28.66 3.64 -29.52
CA LEU A 564 -28.21 4.39 -28.36
C LEU A 564 -28.75 5.81 -28.35
N LEU A 565 -28.73 6.49 -29.51
CA LEU A 565 -29.32 7.83 -29.65
C LEU A 565 -30.81 7.82 -29.39
N GLY A 566 -31.53 6.82 -29.94
CA GLY A 566 -32.96 6.62 -29.69
C GLY A 566 -33.25 6.38 -28.20
N PHE A 567 -32.44 5.56 -27.55
CA PHE A 567 -32.57 5.28 -26.10
C PHE A 567 -32.33 6.52 -25.25
N VAL A 568 -31.32 7.31 -25.58
CA VAL A 568 -31.02 8.60 -24.91
C VAL A 568 -32.17 9.61 -25.14
N LEU A 569 -32.72 9.69 -26.35
CA LEU A 569 -33.84 10.56 -26.66
C LEU A 569 -35.11 10.14 -25.92
N VAL A 570 -35.38 8.83 -25.81
CA VAL A 570 -36.51 8.32 -25.02
C VAL A 570 -36.35 8.66 -23.55
N ILE A 571 -35.17 8.42 -22.97
CA ILE A 571 -34.90 8.81 -21.58
C ILE A 571 -35.04 10.32 -21.39
N ALA A 572 -34.52 11.14 -22.32
CA ALA A 572 -34.62 12.60 -22.25
C ALA A 572 -36.05 13.11 -22.42
N PHE A 573 -36.92 12.33 -23.06
CA PHE A 573 -38.32 12.69 -23.24
C PHE A 573 -39.18 12.33 -22.01
N PHE A 574 -38.82 11.28 -21.26
CA PHE A 574 -39.54 10.84 -20.06
C PHE A 574 -38.92 11.33 -18.74
N ALA A 575 -37.72 11.97 -18.77
CA ALA A 575 -37.11 12.68 -17.65
C ALA A 575 -37.47 14.16 -17.67
#